data_5642948664069b224549e18fcbaad197
#
_entry.id   5642948664069b224549e18fcbaad197
#
_cell.length_a   1.000
_cell.length_b   1.000
_cell.length_c   1.000
_cell.angle_alpha   90.00
_cell.angle_beta   90.00
_cell.angle_gamma   90.00
#
_symmetry.space_group_name_H-M   'P 1'
#
loop_
_entity.id
_entity.type
_entity.pdbx_description
1 polymer ?
#
loop_
_entity_poly.entity_id
_entity_poly.type
_entity_poly.pdbx_seq_one_letter_code
_entity_poly.pdbx_strand_id
1 'polypeptide(L)'
;QAASVYFSEKAAMYHYYGTAKSNFLEFLQGDTVKYKKYFYVIRPVLACKWIEEHACPPPVLFSELMEAVRGCGDLAKVLAAIEKLLEIKAMTPESGSGERIEVLNHFIEGQLDYYKALLDKKTDDRRESWDVLDRLFLESLKVR
;
A
#
# COMPACT_ATOMS: atom_id res chain seq x y z
N GLN A 1 -22.60 10.91 5.18
CA GLN A 1 -22.20 12.15 5.82
C GLN A 1 -21.40 11.89 7.06
N ALA A 2 -22.03 11.24 8.02
CA ALA A 2 -21.35 10.96 9.27
C ALA A 2 -20.08 10.18 9.03
N ALA A 3 -20.13 9.25 8.10
CA ALA A 3 -18.97 8.42 7.81
C ALA A 3 -17.80 9.24 7.29
N SER A 4 -18.08 10.21 6.42
CA SER A 4 -17.00 11.00 5.87
C SER A 4 -16.43 11.97 6.91
N VAL A 5 -17.23 12.37 7.88
CA VAL A 5 -16.75 13.24 8.95
C VAL A 5 -15.70 12.54 9.79
N TYR A 6 -15.82 11.23 9.93
CA TYR A 6 -14.92 10.49 10.79
C TYR A 6 -13.78 9.82 10.05
N PHE A 7 -13.69 9.97 8.74
CA PHE A 7 -12.58 9.41 8.00
C PHE A 7 -11.31 10.17 8.35
N SER A 8 -10.29 9.44 8.77
CA SER A 8 -8.99 10.02 9.08
C SER A 8 -7.99 9.58 8.03
N GLU A 9 -7.51 10.54 7.24
CA GLU A 9 -6.50 10.24 6.24
C GLU A 9 -5.25 9.64 6.87
N LYS A 10 -4.84 10.23 7.99
CA LYS A 10 -3.61 9.80 8.65
C LYS A 10 -3.73 8.39 9.18
N ALA A 11 -4.84 8.08 9.83
CA ALA A 11 -5.05 6.75 10.39
C ALA A 11 -5.12 5.72 9.28
N ALA A 12 -5.82 6.05 8.20
CA ALA A 12 -5.96 5.14 7.07
C ALA A 12 -4.61 4.90 6.39
N MET A 13 -3.85 5.98 6.17
CA MET A 13 -2.53 5.83 5.56
C MET A 13 -1.59 5.02 6.44
N TYR A 14 -1.66 5.25 7.75
CA TYR A 14 -0.84 4.49 8.68
C TYR A 14 -1.16 3.01 8.61
N HIS A 15 -2.44 2.70 8.53
CA HIS A 15 -2.89 1.31 8.42
C HIS A 15 -2.38 0.67 7.13
N TYR A 16 -2.57 1.34 6.00
CA TYR A 16 -2.16 0.77 4.72
C TYR A 16 -0.64 0.69 4.60
N TYR A 17 0.04 1.70 5.12
CA TYR A 17 1.50 1.66 5.15
C TYR A 17 2.00 0.45 5.95
N GLY A 18 1.44 0.25 7.13
CA GLY A 18 1.84 -0.87 7.97
C GLY A 18 1.58 -2.21 7.32
N THR A 19 0.43 -2.34 6.68
CA THR A 19 0.09 -3.56 5.96
C THR A 19 1.05 -3.83 4.82
N ALA A 20 1.34 -2.80 4.04
CA ALA A 20 2.26 -2.94 2.91
C ALA A 20 3.65 -3.31 3.39
N LYS A 21 4.15 -2.64 4.41
CA LYS A 21 5.49 -2.90 4.91
C LYS A 21 5.60 -4.30 5.47
N SER A 22 4.62 -4.71 6.25
CA SER A 22 4.64 -6.03 6.85
C SER A 22 4.65 -7.12 5.78
N ASN A 23 3.79 -7.00 4.79
CA ASN A 23 3.72 -7.99 3.73
C ASN A 23 4.97 -7.98 2.86
N PHE A 24 5.51 -6.80 2.60
CA PHE A 24 6.72 -6.69 1.80
C PHE A 24 7.89 -7.40 2.47
N LEU A 25 8.05 -7.18 3.77
CA LEU A 25 9.15 -7.81 4.50
C LEU A 25 8.94 -9.31 4.66
N GLU A 26 7.70 -9.74 4.73
CA GLU A 26 7.41 -11.15 4.93
C GLU A 26 7.50 -11.95 3.63
N PHE A 27 7.03 -11.41 2.53
CA PHE A 27 6.79 -12.20 1.33
C PHE A 27 7.66 -11.88 0.12
N LEU A 28 8.26 -10.70 0.07
CA LEU A 28 8.91 -10.25 -1.16
C LEU A 28 10.41 -10.04 -1.04
N GLN A 29 11.04 -10.60 -0.01
CA GLN A 29 12.48 -10.41 0.18
C GLN A 29 13.32 -11.51 -0.45
N GLY A 30 12.75 -12.65 -0.75
CA GLY A 30 13.50 -13.78 -1.31
C GLY A 30 13.73 -13.63 -2.80
N ASP A 31 14.61 -14.48 -3.31
CA ASP A 31 14.87 -14.52 -4.75
C ASP A 31 13.68 -15.04 -5.53
N THR A 32 12.92 -15.94 -4.93
CA THR A 32 11.72 -16.49 -5.51
C THR A 32 10.54 -16.04 -4.66
N VAL A 33 9.52 -15.51 -5.33
CA VAL A 33 8.35 -14.97 -4.65
C VAL A 33 7.09 -15.51 -5.30
N LYS A 34 6.01 -15.56 -4.53
CA LYS A 34 4.69 -15.86 -5.07
C LYS A 34 4.10 -14.57 -5.61
N TYR A 35 3.73 -14.59 -6.89
CA TYR A 35 3.32 -13.36 -7.55
C TYR A 35 2.05 -12.77 -6.97
N LYS A 36 1.17 -13.57 -6.41
CA LYS A 36 -0.03 -13.01 -5.79
C LYS A 36 0.30 -12.12 -4.58
N LYS A 37 1.46 -12.37 -3.97
CA LYS A 37 1.85 -11.56 -2.80
C LYS A 37 2.20 -10.13 -3.19
N TYR A 38 2.57 -9.89 -4.45
CA TYR A 38 2.78 -8.51 -4.88
C TYR A 38 1.50 -7.70 -4.73
N PHE A 39 0.35 -8.29 -4.98
CA PHE A 39 -0.91 -7.56 -4.86
C PHE A 39 -1.23 -7.24 -3.40
N TYR A 40 -0.78 -8.09 -2.48
CA TYR A 40 -0.96 -7.82 -1.05
C TYR A 40 -0.16 -6.61 -0.59
N VAL A 41 0.86 -6.23 -1.34
CA VAL A 41 1.69 -5.07 -1.03
C VAL A 41 1.31 -3.87 -1.90
N ILE A 42 1.14 -4.11 -3.18
CA ILE A 42 0.85 -3.02 -4.12
C ILE A 42 -0.49 -2.38 -3.82
N ARG A 43 -1.50 -3.17 -3.49
CA ARG A 43 -2.82 -2.61 -3.20
C ARG A 43 -2.77 -1.60 -2.05
N PRO A 44 -2.20 -1.92 -0.88
CA PRO A 44 -2.14 -0.91 0.17
C PRO A 44 -1.21 0.26 -0.17
N VAL A 45 -0.15 0.04 -0.95
CA VAL A 45 0.70 1.15 -1.39
C VAL A 45 -0.10 2.12 -2.26
N LEU A 46 -0.88 1.59 -3.20
CA LEU A 46 -1.70 2.43 -4.05
C LEU A 46 -2.84 3.08 -3.26
N ALA A 47 -3.30 2.41 -2.21
CA ALA A 47 -4.30 3.00 -1.33
C ALA A 47 -3.74 4.25 -0.65
N CYS A 48 -2.49 4.18 -0.17
CA CYS A 48 -1.85 5.36 0.41
C CYS A 48 -1.76 6.49 -0.60
N LYS A 49 -1.38 6.16 -1.83
CA LYS A 49 -1.26 7.16 -2.87
C LYS A 49 -2.62 7.79 -3.17
N TRP A 50 -3.65 6.98 -3.22
CA TRP A 50 -5.00 7.47 -3.46
C TRP A 50 -5.44 8.45 -2.37
N ILE A 51 -5.22 8.05 -1.10
CA ILE A 51 -5.61 8.90 0.02
C ILE A 51 -4.85 10.22 -0.02
N GLU A 52 -3.57 10.16 -0.33
CA GLU A 52 -2.75 11.35 -0.41
C GLU A 52 -3.30 12.34 -1.45
N GLU A 53 -3.76 11.81 -2.58
CA GLU A 53 -4.21 12.66 -3.68
C GLU A 53 -5.67 13.07 -3.56
N HIS A 54 -6.51 12.24 -2.97
CA HIS A 54 -7.97 12.48 -2.98
C HIS A 54 -8.57 12.74 -1.63
N ALA A 55 -7.84 12.50 -0.56
CA ALA A 55 -8.31 12.76 0.81
C ALA A 55 -9.61 12.04 1.11
N CYS A 56 -9.81 10.84 0.57
CA CYS A 56 -11.01 10.06 0.82
C CYS A 56 -10.65 8.58 0.79
N PRO A 57 -11.55 7.72 1.27
CA PRO A 57 -11.26 6.28 1.29
C PRO A 57 -10.94 5.75 -0.10
N PRO A 58 -9.97 4.83 -0.21
CA PRO A 58 -9.62 4.28 -1.51
C PRO A 58 -10.73 3.38 -2.05
N PRO A 59 -10.82 3.26 -3.37
CA PRO A 59 -11.81 2.38 -3.97
C PRO A 59 -11.48 0.92 -3.69
N VAL A 60 -12.53 0.09 -3.75
CA VAL A 60 -12.37 -1.35 -3.56
C VAL A 60 -11.73 -2.00 -4.77
N LEU A 61 -12.06 -1.54 -5.95
CA LEU A 61 -11.58 -2.14 -7.19
C LEU A 61 -10.12 -1.76 -7.46
N PHE A 62 -9.32 -2.78 -7.74
CA PHE A 62 -7.92 -2.56 -8.02
C PHE A 62 -7.72 -1.71 -9.28
N SER A 63 -8.59 -1.89 -10.27
CA SER A 63 -8.49 -1.10 -11.50
C SER A 63 -8.63 0.39 -11.23
N GLU A 64 -9.44 0.76 -10.26
CA GLU A 64 -9.60 2.17 -9.91
C GLU A 64 -8.37 2.69 -9.18
N LEU A 65 -7.75 1.84 -8.36
CA LEU A 65 -6.50 2.21 -7.72
C LEU A 65 -5.39 2.43 -8.74
N MET A 66 -5.40 1.67 -9.81
CA MET A 66 -4.40 1.81 -10.87
C MET A 66 -4.44 3.19 -11.51
N GLU A 67 -5.60 3.83 -11.49
CA GLU A 67 -5.70 5.17 -12.04
C GLU A 67 -4.78 6.15 -11.32
N ALA A 68 -4.46 5.86 -10.07
CA ALA A 68 -3.56 6.73 -9.31
C ALA A 68 -2.15 6.76 -9.89
N VAL A 69 -1.77 5.75 -10.68
CA VAL A 69 -0.43 5.71 -11.27
C VAL A 69 -0.43 5.94 -12.77
N ARG A 70 -1.61 5.94 -13.41
CA ARG A 70 -1.64 6.08 -14.87
C ARG A 70 -1.15 7.43 -15.36
N GLY A 71 -1.37 8.48 -14.59
CA GLY A 71 -0.96 9.80 -14.98
C GLY A 71 0.47 10.14 -14.66
N CYS A 72 1.19 9.23 -14.05
CA CYS A 72 2.56 9.48 -13.62
C CYS A 72 3.54 8.89 -14.63
N GLY A 73 4.12 9.73 -15.45
CA GLY A 73 5.06 9.26 -16.47
C GLY A 73 6.24 8.50 -15.89
N ASP A 74 6.66 8.89 -14.71
CA ASP A 74 7.79 8.24 -14.04
C ASP A 74 7.50 6.78 -13.68
N LEU A 75 6.22 6.42 -13.61
CA LEU A 75 5.83 5.09 -13.19
C LEU A 75 5.39 4.19 -14.33
N ALA A 76 5.76 4.56 -15.56
CA ALA A 76 5.38 3.76 -16.72
C ALA A 76 5.88 2.33 -16.61
N LYS A 77 7.12 2.15 -16.16
CA LYS A 77 7.69 0.81 -16.01
C LYS A 77 7.00 0.01 -14.93
N VAL A 78 6.64 0.69 -13.85
CA VAL A 78 5.91 0.05 -12.76
C VAL A 78 4.54 -0.40 -13.24
N LEU A 79 3.85 0.48 -13.95
CA LEU A 79 2.53 0.17 -14.48
C LEU A 79 2.60 -1.03 -15.41
N ALA A 80 3.59 -1.05 -16.31
CA ALA A 80 3.75 -2.17 -17.23
C ALA A 80 4.00 -3.48 -16.46
N ALA A 81 4.80 -3.42 -15.40
CA ALA A 81 5.08 -4.61 -14.60
C ALA A 81 3.82 -5.10 -13.90
N ILE A 82 3.01 -4.18 -13.39
CA ILE A 82 1.76 -4.57 -12.73
C ILE A 82 0.80 -5.20 -13.73
N GLU A 83 0.71 -4.63 -14.92
CA GLU A 83 -0.16 -5.18 -15.95
C GLU A 83 0.28 -6.59 -16.35
N LYS A 84 1.59 -6.80 -16.41
CA LYS A 84 2.10 -8.13 -16.70
C LYS A 84 1.76 -9.10 -15.59
N LEU A 85 1.80 -8.67 -14.35
CA LEU A 85 1.39 -9.49 -13.22
C LEU A 85 -0.08 -9.88 -13.33
N LEU A 86 -0.92 -8.95 -13.75
CA LEU A 86 -2.33 -9.23 -13.91
C LEU A 86 -2.55 -10.29 -14.98
N GLU A 87 -1.78 -10.24 -16.06
CA GLU A 87 -1.86 -11.27 -17.10
C GLU A 87 -1.44 -12.63 -16.56
N ILE A 88 -0.35 -12.66 -15.82
CA ILE A 88 0.13 -13.91 -15.22
C ILE A 88 -0.92 -14.47 -14.28
N LYS A 89 -1.52 -13.62 -13.46
CA LYS A 89 -2.54 -14.04 -12.51
C LYS A 89 -3.73 -14.65 -13.22
N ALA A 90 -4.12 -14.07 -14.35
CA ALA A 90 -5.27 -14.59 -15.12
C ALA A 90 -4.99 -15.94 -15.74
N MET A 91 -3.74 -16.21 -16.08
CA MET A 91 -3.37 -17.44 -16.80
C MET A 91 -2.81 -18.53 -15.91
N THR A 92 -2.46 -18.20 -14.68
CA THR A 92 -1.75 -19.10 -13.80
C THR A 92 -2.55 -19.33 -12.52
N PRO A 93 -2.55 -20.56 -11.99
CA PRO A 93 -3.21 -20.80 -10.70
C PRO A 93 -2.53 -20.03 -9.58
N GLU A 94 -3.18 -20.04 -8.42
CA GLU A 94 -2.68 -19.25 -7.27
C GLU A 94 -1.26 -19.56 -6.87
N SER A 95 -0.79 -20.74 -7.23
CA SER A 95 0.56 -21.16 -6.82
C SER A 95 1.66 -20.55 -7.68
N GLY A 96 1.32 -19.67 -8.62
CA GLY A 96 2.32 -19.09 -9.49
C GLY A 96 3.42 -18.38 -8.72
N SER A 97 4.65 -18.76 -8.98
CA SER A 97 5.80 -18.11 -8.36
C SER A 97 6.92 -17.99 -9.38
N GLY A 98 7.88 -17.16 -9.07
CA GLY A 98 8.99 -16.95 -9.97
C GLY A 98 9.96 -15.96 -9.36
N GLU A 99 10.87 -15.48 -10.20
CA GLU A 99 11.89 -14.55 -9.75
C GLU A 99 11.27 -13.23 -9.30
N ARG A 100 11.91 -12.62 -8.32
CA ARG A 100 11.50 -11.33 -7.83
C ARG A 100 11.54 -10.31 -8.96
N ILE A 101 10.53 -9.46 -9.01
CA ILE A 101 10.44 -8.42 -10.04
C ILE A 101 11.06 -7.14 -9.48
N GLU A 102 12.29 -6.86 -9.87
CA GLU A 102 13.05 -5.76 -9.26
C GLU A 102 12.40 -4.40 -9.45
N VAL A 103 11.79 -4.17 -10.59
CA VAL A 103 11.11 -2.90 -10.84
C VAL A 103 10.03 -2.66 -9.79
N LEU A 104 9.31 -3.72 -9.42
CA LEU A 104 8.25 -3.61 -8.42
C LEU A 104 8.83 -3.48 -7.02
N ASN A 105 9.88 -4.25 -6.72
CA ASN A 105 10.50 -4.15 -5.41
C ASN A 105 11.08 -2.76 -5.18
N HIS A 106 11.73 -2.19 -6.18
CA HIS A 106 12.26 -0.83 -6.07
C HIS A 106 11.15 0.19 -5.89
N PHE A 107 10.07 0.03 -6.63
CA PHE A 107 8.93 0.93 -6.49
C PHE A 107 8.36 0.87 -5.07
N ILE A 108 8.15 -0.35 -4.58
CA ILE A 108 7.58 -0.54 -3.25
C ILE A 108 8.49 0.06 -2.18
N GLU A 109 9.79 -0.21 -2.28
CA GLU A 109 10.73 0.33 -1.31
C GLU A 109 10.71 1.84 -1.30
N GLY A 110 10.69 2.45 -2.48
CA GLY A 110 10.64 3.90 -2.58
C GLY A 110 9.38 4.47 -1.99
N GLN A 111 8.25 3.81 -2.23
CA GLN A 111 6.98 4.27 -1.68
C GLN A 111 6.94 4.12 -0.17
N LEU A 112 7.45 3.01 0.35
CA LEU A 112 7.48 2.81 1.79
C LEU A 112 8.36 3.85 2.47
N ASP A 113 9.50 4.17 1.88
CA ASP A 113 10.37 5.20 2.42
C ASP A 113 9.67 6.55 2.40
N TYR A 114 9.01 6.86 1.30
CA TYR A 114 8.31 8.13 1.14
C TYR A 114 7.21 8.27 2.20
N TYR A 115 6.39 7.23 2.37
CA TYR A 115 5.28 7.33 3.31
C TYR A 115 5.72 7.25 4.74
N LYS A 116 6.83 6.55 5.01
CA LYS A 116 7.39 6.57 6.35
C LYS A 116 7.78 8.00 6.74
N ALA A 117 8.48 8.68 5.86
CA ALA A 117 8.91 10.05 6.13
C ALA A 117 7.71 10.97 6.27
N LEU A 118 6.72 10.79 5.40
CA LEU A 118 5.52 11.61 5.43
C LEU A 118 4.75 11.43 6.74
N LEU A 119 4.59 10.19 7.16
CA LEU A 119 3.85 9.90 8.39
C LEU A 119 4.60 10.34 9.63
N ASP A 120 5.92 10.18 9.64
CA ASP A 120 6.73 10.65 10.75
C ASP A 120 6.60 12.15 10.90
N LYS A 121 6.62 12.87 9.79
CA LYS A 121 6.49 14.31 9.80
C LYS A 121 5.13 14.74 10.34
N LYS A 122 4.07 14.06 9.91
CA LYS A 122 2.72 14.37 10.39
C LYS A 122 2.58 14.07 11.87
N THR A 123 3.24 13.03 12.35
CA THR A 123 3.21 12.68 13.74
C THR A 123 3.82 13.78 14.59
N ASP A 124 4.94 14.34 14.15
CA ASP A 124 5.58 15.44 14.86
C ASP A 124 4.65 16.64 14.99
N ASP A 125 3.89 16.92 13.94
CA ASP A 125 3.00 18.06 13.95
C ASP A 125 1.81 17.87 14.87
N ARG A 126 1.37 16.63 15.08
CA ARG A 126 0.15 16.34 15.83
C ARG A 126 0.36 15.19 16.79
N ARG A 127 1.34 15.33 17.61
CA ARG A 127 1.75 14.25 18.49
C ARG A 127 0.62 13.73 19.37
N GLU A 128 -0.15 14.61 19.97
CA GLU A 128 -1.21 14.18 20.87
C GLU A 128 -2.28 13.38 20.14
N SER A 129 -2.66 13.83 18.98
CA SER A 129 -3.64 13.12 18.19
C SER A 129 -3.15 11.72 17.81
N TRP A 130 -1.89 11.64 17.44
CA TRP A 130 -1.31 10.36 17.07
C TRP A 130 -1.24 9.40 18.23
N ASP A 131 -0.91 9.90 19.42
CA ASP A 131 -0.86 9.04 20.60
C ASP A 131 -2.20 8.39 20.85
N VAL A 132 -3.28 9.15 20.70
CA VAL A 132 -4.61 8.61 20.90
C VAL A 132 -4.92 7.56 19.84
N LEU A 133 -4.61 7.84 18.58
CA LEU A 133 -4.87 6.90 17.51
C LEU A 133 -4.07 5.62 17.67
N ASP A 134 -2.80 5.74 18.02
CA ASP A 134 -1.97 4.57 18.23
C ASP A 134 -2.53 3.68 19.33
N ARG A 135 -2.97 4.30 20.41
CA ARG A 135 -3.53 3.57 21.53
C ARG A 135 -4.77 2.78 21.09
N LEU A 136 -5.64 3.42 20.33
CA LEU A 136 -6.84 2.77 19.84
C LEU A 136 -6.49 1.61 18.92
N PHE A 137 -5.51 1.81 18.06
CA PHE A 137 -5.05 0.74 17.17
C PHE A 137 -4.53 -0.46 17.95
N LEU A 138 -3.70 -0.21 18.93
CA LEU A 138 -3.11 -1.28 19.71
C LEU A 138 -4.16 -2.05 20.49
N GLU A 139 -5.12 -1.35 21.04
CA GLU A 139 -6.21 -2.01 21.76
C GLU A 139 -7.03 -2.87 20.83
N SER A 140 -7.30 -2.37 19.63
CA SER A 140 -8.03 -3.11 18.64
C SER A 140 -7.31 -4.40 18.26
N LEU A 141 -6.00 -4.33 18.12
CA LEU A 141 -5.20 -5.49 17.78
C LEU A 141 -5.17 -6.50 18.92
N LYS A 142 -5.13 -6.02 20.14
CA LYS A 142 -5.08 -6.91 21.29
C LYS A 142 -6.36 -7.70 21.45
N VAL A 143 -7.47 -7.14 21.08
CA VAL A 143 -8.76 -7.81 21.20
C VAL A 143 -8.83 -9.02 20.28
N ARG A 144 -8.11 -8.99 19.19
CA ARG A 144 -8.09 -10.12 18.27
C ARG A 144 -7.22 -11.22 18.77
#